data_066a0e4fea5e169fc571692f19f29ec0
#
_entry.id   066a0e4fea5e169fc571692f19f29ec0
#
_cell.length_a   1.000
_cell.length_b   1.000
_cell.length_c   1.000
_cell.angle_alpha   90.00
_cell.angle_beta   90.00
_cell.angle_gamma   90.00
#
_symmetry.space_group_name_H-M   'P 1'
#
loop_
_entity.id
_entity.type
_entity.pdbx_description
1 polymer ?
#
loop_
_entity_poly.entity_id
_entity_poly.type
_entity_poly.pdbx_seq_one_letter_code
_entity_poly.pdbx_strand_id
1 'polypeptide(L)'
;DNGEQALEIADHLISSGAVDLVVIDSVAALTPKSEIEGEMGDSKMGLHARLMSQALRKLTATISKTGCTCMFINQLRMKIGIMFGNPETTTGGNALKFYSSVRLDIRRIGAIKDGEGIIGNRTRVKVVKNKVAPPFRMAEFDIMFGKGISRFGEILDLAVDLDIVNKSGSWFAYNDTKLGQGRDAVKTMLEDNPELSEEIESKVREQLAE
;
A
#
# COMPACT_ATOMS: atom_id res chain seq x y z
N ASP A 1 5.71 -12.69 -22.16
CA ASP A 1 6.36 -11.53 -22.77
C ASP A 1 5.37 -10.40 -23.12
N ASN A 2 4.07 -10.57 -22.83
CA ASN A 2 3.03 -9.58 -23.00
C ASN A 2 2.00 -9.63 -21.84
N GLY A 3 1.10 -8.65 -21.79
CA GLY A 3 0.10 -8.53 -20.72
C GLY A 3 -0.88 -9.69 -20.67
N GLU A 4 -1.28 -10.23 -21.82
CA GLU A 4 -2.16 -11.39 -21.93
C GLU A 4 -1.54 -12.61 -21.26
N GLN A 5 -0.29 -12.94 -21.58
CA GLN A 5 0.42 -14.08 -21.00
C GLN A 5 0.62 -13.93 -19.49
N ALA A 6 0.98 -12.74 -19.02
CA ALA A 6 1.13 -12.49 -17.59
C ALA A 6 -0.18 -12.71 -16.83
N LEU A 7 -1.30 -12.25 -17.38
CA LEU A 7 -2.62 -12.43 -16.79
C LEU A 7 -3.13 -13.89 -16.88
N GLU A 8 -2.75 -14.63 -17.92
CA GLU A 8 -3.03 -16.08 -18.04
C GLU A 8 -2.23 -16.88 -17.00
N ILE A 9 -0.95 -16.54 -16.79
CA ILE A 9 -0.15 -17.17 -15.74
C ILE A 9 -0.78 -16.90 -14.36
N ALA A 10 -1.21 -15.68 -14.09
CA ALA A 10 -1.89 -15.34 -12.85
C ALA A 10 -3.21 -16.15 -12.68
N ASP A 11 -4.01 -16.30 -13.75
CA ASP A 11 -5.23 -17.10 -13.72
C ASP A 11 -4.95 -18.58 -13.44
N HIS A 12 -3.91 -19.16 -14.05
CA HIS A 12 -3.50 -20.53 -13.78
C HIS A 12 -3.00 -20.73 -12.34
N LEU A 13 -2.19 -19.82 -11.82
CA LEU A 13 -1.73 -19.86 -10.43
C LEU A 13 -2.92 -19.81 -9.45
N ILE A 14 -3.84 -18.89 -9.67
CA ILE A 14 -5.05 -18.75 -8.84
C ILE A 14 -5.93 -19.99 -8.96
N SER A 15 -6.14 -20.49 -10.17
CA SER A 15 -6.98 -21.67 -10.44
C SER A 15 -6.43 -22.94 -9.81
N SER A 16 -5.12 -23.05 -9.62
CA SER A 16 -4.48 -24.22 -9.03
C SER A 16 -4.88 -24.44 -7.56
N GLY A 17 -5.31 -23.37 -6.85
CA GLY A 17 -5.59 -23.42 -5.42
C GLY A 17 -4.32 -23.61 -4.55
N ALA A 18 -3.14 -23.57 -5.14
CA ALA A 18 -1.87 -23.81 -4.46
C ALA A 18 -1.24 -22.51 -3.88
N VAL A 19 -1.81 -21.34 -4.19
CA VAL A 19 -1.32 -20.05 -3.75
C VAL A 19 -2.43 -19.23 -3.10
N ASP A 20 -2.11 -18.58 -1.98
CA ASP A 20 -3.05 -17.73 -1.24
C ASP A 20 -3.01 -16.27 -1.70
N LEU A 21 -1.87 -15.84 -2.27
CA LEU A 21 -1.64 -14.48 -2.72
C LEU A 21 -0.90 -14.46 -4.07
N VAL A 22 -1.44 -13.70 -5.01
CA VAL A 22 -0.76 -13.36 -6.27
C VAL A 22 -0.62 -11.84 -6.33
N VAL A 23 0.60 -11.35 -6.57
CA VAL A 23 0.89 -9.91 -6.70
C VAL A 23 1.30 -9.61 -8.14
N ILE A 24 0.61 -8.65 -8.77
CA ILE A 24 0.93 -8.14 -10.10
C ILE A 24 1.53 -6.75 -9.98
N ASP A 25 2.84 -6.63 -10.15
CA ASP A 25 3.59 -5.38 -10.13
C ASP A 25 4.24 -5.14 -11.50
N SER A 26 3.74 -4.24 -12.27
CA SER A 26 2.58 -3.38 -12.05
C SER A 26 1.59 -3.47 -13.24
N VAL A 27 0.37 -2.99 -13.05
CA VAL A 27 -0.61 -2.89 -14.14
C VAL A 27 -0.06 -2.14 -15.36
N ALA A 28 0.76 -1.10 -15.13
CA ALA A 28 1.38 -0.31 -16.18
C ALA A 28 2.31 -1.11 -17.10
N ALA A 29 2.85 -2.24 -16.62
CA ALA A 29 3.74 -3.12 -17.38
C ALA A 29 2.99 -4.20 -18.17
N LEU A 30 1.69 -4.34 -18.01
CA LEU A 30 0.86 -5.31 -18.74
C LEU A 30 0.56 -4.79 -20.16
N THR A 31 1.60 -4.73 -21.00
CA THR A 31 1.46 -4.25 -22.37
C THR A 31 0.70 -5.26 -23.22
N PRO A 32 -0.40 -4.87 -23.91
CA PRO A 32 -1.12 -5.74 -24.83
C PRO A 32 -0.23 -6.27 -25.97
N LYS A 33 -0.40 -7.54 -26.33
CA LYS A 33 0.33 -8.17 -27.42
C LYS A 33 0.25 -7.35 -28.71
N SER A 34 -0.94 -6.89 -29.06
CA SER A 34 -1.17 -6.07 -30.27
C SER A 34 -0.48 -4.71 -30.24
N GLU A 35 -0.13 -4.22 -29.05
CA GLU A 35 0.68 -2.99 -28.90
C GLU A 35 2.16 -3.28 -29.16
N ILE A 36 2.66 -4.43 -28.68
CA ILE A 36 4.05 -4.86 -28.89
C ILE A 36 4.32 -5.18 -30.37
N GLU A 37 3.36 -5.83 -31.04
CA GLU A 37 3.48 -6.21 -32.46
C GLU A 37 3.19 -5.08 -33.45
N GLY A 38 2.76 -3.90 -32.96
CA GLY A 38 2.48 -2.74 -33.79
C GLY A 38 3.71 -1.93 -34.14
N GLU A 39 3.56 -1.01 -35.10
CA GLU A 39 4.62 -0.09 -35.47
C GLU A 39 4.76 1.07 -34.47
N MET A 40 5.97 1.63 -34.39
CA MET A 40 6.23 2.82 -33.57
C MET A 40 5.40 4.01 -34.09
N GLY A 41 4.55 4.57 -33.22
CA GLY A 41 3.68 5.69 -33.54
C GLY A 41 2.23 5.32 -33.81
N ASP A 42 1.89 4.03 -33.86
CA ASP A 42 0.51 3.58 -33.96
C ASP A 42 -0.32 4.03 -32.74
N SER A 43 -1.43 4.75 -32.99
CA SER A 43 -2.36 5.12 -31.96
C SER A 43 -3.28 3.95 -31.59
N LYS A 44 -2.97 3.26 -30.50
CA LYS A 44 -3.75 2.10 -30.04
C LYS A 44 -4.52 2.41 -28.74
N MET A 45 -5.29 3.50 -28.79
CA MET A 45 -6.08 3.94 -27.64
C MET A 45 -7.04 2.86 -27.13
N GLY A 46 -7.03 2.66 -25.79
CA GLY A 46 -7.99 1.78 -25.13
C GLY A 46 -7.67 0.29 -25.12
N LEU A 47 -6.62 -0.19 -25.79
CA LEU A 47 -6.24 -1.60 -25.81
C LEU A 47 -5.95 -2.13 -24.40
N HIS A 48 -5.15 -1.40 -23.63
CA HIS A 48 -4.84 -1.76 -22.25
C HIS A 48 -6.10 -1.80 -21.35
N ALA A 49 -7.01 -0.85 -21.49
CA ALA A 49 -8.28 -0.86 -20.77
C ALA A 49 -9.17 -2.04 -21.15
N ARG A 50 -9.16 -2.44 -22.43
CA ARG A 50 -9.90 -3.60 -22.93
C ARG A 50 -9.31 -4.90 -22.38
N LEU A 51 -7.97 -5.06 -22.41
CA LEU A 51 -7.26 -6.19 -21.81
C LEU A 51 -7.62 -6.35 -20.33
N MET A 52 -7.49 -5.27 -19.55
CA MET A 52 -7.81 -5.29 -18.13
C MET A 52 -9.28 -5.63 -17.86
N SER A 53 -10.21 -5.10 -18.64
CA SER A 53 -11.64 -5.40 -18.49
C SER A 53 -11.95 -6.86 -18.77
N GLN A 54 -11.31 -7.46 -19.76
CA GLN A 54 -11.49 -8.88 -20.11
C GLN A 54 -10.87 -9.78 -19.04
N ALA A 55 -9.64 -9.52 -18.65
CA ALA A 55 -8.91 -10.31 -17.65
C ALA A 55 -9.61 -10.30 -16.29
N LEU A 56 -10.02 -9.12 -15.79
CA LEU A 56 -10.67 -9.00 -14.49
C LEU A 56 -12.02 -9.71 -14.45
N ARG A 57 -12.74 -9.77 -15.56
CA ARG A 57 -13.99 -10.55 -15.67
C ARG A 57 -13.74 -12.04 -15.44
N LYS A 58 -12.65 -12.57 -16.01
CA LYS A 58 -12.23 -13.96 -15.85
C LYS A 58 -11.68 -14.23 -14.45
N LEU A 59 -10.69 -13.43 -14.03
CA LEU A 59 -10.01 -13.58 -12.73
C LEU A 59 -10.96 -13.49 -11.54
N THR A 60 -11.97 -12.61 -11.58
CA THR A 60 -12.93 -12.46 -10.47
C THR A 60 -13.66 -13.77 -10.19
N ALA A 61 -14.05 -14.50 -11.23
CA ALA A 61 -14.73 -15.79 -11.07
C ALA A 61 -13.79 -16.86 -10.48
N THR A 62 -12.52 -16.87 -10.90
CA THR A 62 -11.51 -17.81 -10.39
C THR A 62 -11.14 -17.50 -8.94
N ILE A 63 -10.87 -16.23 -8.63
CA ILE A 63 -10.57 -15.75 -7.27
C ILE A 63 -11.68 -16.11 -6.28
N SER A 64 -12.95 -15.90 -6.68
CA SER A 64 -14.10 -16.22 -5.83
C SER A 64 -14.21 -17.71 -5.49
N LYS A 65 -13.74 -18.59 -6.37
CA LYS A 65 -13.79 -20.05 -6.15
C LYS A 65 -12.65 -20.56 -5.28
N THR A 66 -11.48 -19.99 -5.41
CA THR A 66 -10.26 -20.46 -4.73
C THR A 66 -9.99 -19.75 -3.42
N GLY A 67 -10.59 -18.60 -3.18
CA GLY A 67 -10.30 -17.76 -2.01
C GLY A 67 -8.93 -17.06 -2.06
N CYS A 68 -8.21 -17.16 -3.17
CA CYS A 68 -6.91 -16.50 -3.37
C CYS A 68 -7.06 -14.98 -3.36
N THR A 69 -6.11 -14.29 -2.76
CA THR A 69 -6.02 -12.82 -2.84
C THR A 69 -5.20 -12.42 -4.07
N CYS A 70 -5.75 -11.56 -4.93
CA CYS A 70 -5.01 -11.00 -6.06
C CYS A 70 -4.78 -9.50 -5.85
N MET A 71 -3.52 -9.10 -5.72
CA MET A 71 -3.11 -7.72 -5.51
C MET A 71 -2.56 -7.11 -6.80
N PHE A 72 -3.13 -5.99 -7.23
CA PHE A 72 -2.65 -5.22 -8.37
C PHE A 72 -1.98 -3.93 -7.88
N ILE A 73 -0.71 -3.75 -8.20
CA ILE A 73 0.00 -2.50 -7.98
C ILE A 73 -0.19 -1.65 -9.23
N ASN A 74 -0.64 -0.40 -9.06
CA ASN A 74 -0.89 0.50 -10.18
C ASN A 74 -0.18 1.83 -9.99
N GLN A 75 0.03 2.54 -11.09
CA GLN A 75 0.67 3.84 -11.12
C GLN A 75 -0.36 4.94 -11.37
N LEU A 76 -0.14 6.08 -10.71
CA LEU A 76 -0.91 7.28 -10.98
C LEU A 76 -0.33 8.03 -12.17
N ARG A 77 -1.23 8.58 -12.97
CA ARG A 77 -0.94 9.44 -14.12
C ARG A 77 -1.79 10.70 -14.02
N MET A 78 -1.34 11.76 -14.63
CA MET A 78 -2.08 13.02 -14.72
C MET A 78 -2.72 13.12 -16.11
N LYS A 79 -4.02 13.38 -16.15
CA LYS A 79 -4.71 13.71 -17.41
C LYS A 79 -4.41 15.15 -17.78
N ILE A 80 -3.94 15.35 -19.00
CA ILE A 80 -3.68 16.69 -19.55
C ILE A 80 -5.03 17.35 -19.89
N GLY A 81 -5.15 18.66 -19.65
CA GLY A 81 -6.31 19.46 -20.08
C GLY A 81 -7.51 19.42 -19.11
N ILE A 82 -7.41 18.84 -17.93
CA ILE A 82 -8.46 18.93 -16.90
C ILE A 82 -8.23 20.20 -16.08
N MET A 83 -9.07 21.20 -16.26
CA MET A 83 -9.02 22.47 -15.50
C MET A 83 -9.78 22.39 -14.18
N PHE A 84 -10.78 21.51 -14.04
CA PHE A 84 -11.60 21.34 -12.84
C PHE A 84 -11.71 19.88 -12.44
N GLY A 85 -11.71 19.61 -11.13
CA GLY A 85 -11.79 18.25 -10.56
C GLY A 85 -10.41 17.60 -10.39
N ASN A 86 -10.39 16.29 -10.12
CA ASN A 86 -9.15 15.55 -9.90
C ASN A 86 -8.59 15.04 -11.24
N PRO A 87 -7.42 15.54 -11.69
CA PRO A 87 -6.79 15.11 -12.93
C PRO A 87 -6.13 13.72 -12.82
N GLU A 88 -6.00 13.18 -11.62
CA GLU A 88 -5.33 11.89 -11.41
C GLU A 88 -6.12 10.72 -12.00
N THR A 89 -5.43 9.86 -12.68
CA THR A 89 -5.96 8.62 -13.24
C THR A 89 -4.98 7.48 -13.06
N THR A 90 -5.44 6.25 -13.26
CA THR A 90 -4.61 5.04 -13.21
C THR A 90 -4.48 4.46 -14.61
N THR A 91 -3.42 3.68 -14.86
CA THR A 91 -3.26 2.89 -16.08
C THR A 91 -4.27 1.74 -16.13
N GLY A 92 -4.55 1.19 -17.31
CA GLY A 92 -5.48 0.06 -17.48
C GLY A 92 -6.96 0.42 -17.41
N GLY A 93 -7.31 1.71 -17.51
CA GLY A 93 -8.70 2.18 -17.51
C GLY A 93 -9.38 2.11 -16.15
N ASN A 94 -10.70 1.92 -16.15
CA ASN A 94 -11.51 1.97 -14.93
C ASN A 94 -11.90 0.60 -14.36
N ALA A 95 -11.55 -0.51 -15.02
CA ALA A 95 -12.03 -1.84 -14.65
C ALA A 95 -11.64 -2.21 -13.20
N LEU A 96 -10.39 -2.00 -12.80
CA LEU A 96 -9.93 -2.25 -11.43
C LEU A 96 -10.72 -1.46 -10.37
N LYS A 97 -11.16 -0.24 -10.68
CA LYS A 97 -11.95 0.56 -9.74
C LYS A 97 -13.29 -0.10 -9.39
N PHE A 98 -13.87 -0.83 -10.34
CA PHE A 98 -15.14 -1.53 -10.15
C PHE A 98 -14.94 -2.92 -9.53
N TYR A 99 -14.02 -3.71 -10.06
CA TYR A 99 -13.81 -5.10 -9.64
C TYR A 99 -13.15 -5.23 -8.27
N SER A 100 -12.23 -4.34 -7.89
CA SER A 100 -11.53 -4.42 -6.60
C SER A 100 -12.48 -4.41 -5.40
N SER A 101 -12.20 -5.25 -4.41
CA SER A 101 -12.86 -5.26 -3.10
C SER A 101 -12.29 -4.18 -2.19
N VAL A 102 -10.98 -4.01 -2.21
CA VAL A 102 -10.24 -3.00 -1.45
C VAL A 102 -9.41 -2.16 -2.42
N ARG A 103 -9.34 -0.84 -2.19
CA ARG A 103 -8.44 0.07 -2.89
C ARG A 103 -7.72 0.95 -1.89
N LEU A 104 -6.41 0.95 -2.00
CA LEU A 104 -5.51 1.75 -1.18
C LEU A 104 -4.86 2.83 -2.04
N ASP A 105 -4.85 4.06 -1.56
CA ASP A 105 -4.09 5.18 -2.12
C ASP A 105 -2.86 5.39 -1.24
N ILE A 106 -1.67 5.22 -1.80
CA ILE A 106 -0.40 5.31 -1.09
C ILE A 106 0.32 6.57 -1.54
N ARG A 107 0.67 7.44 -0.59
CA ARG A 107 1.33 8.73 -0.85
C ARG A 107 2.53 8.93 0.05
N ARG A 108 3.63 9.36 -0.55
CA ARG A 108 4.72 9.99 0.21
C ARG A 108 4.24 11.37 0.67
N ILE A 109 4.29 11.62 1.97
CA ILE A 109 3.89 12.91 2.57
C ILE A 109 5.08 13.70 3.13
N GLY A 110 6.24 13.07 3.29
CA GLY A 110 7.46 13.72 3.77
C GLY A 110 8.70 12.90 3.52
N ALA A 111 9.85 13.51 3.73
CA ALA A 111 11.14 12.83 3.76
C ALA A 111 11.62 12.73 5.21
N ILE A 112 12.21 11.60 5.56
CA ILE A 112 12.89 11.38 6.85
C ILE A 112 14.37 11.67 6.61
N LYS A 113 14.92 12.55 7.42
CA LYS A 113 16.31 13.00 7.28
C LYS A 113 17.13 12.60 8.50
N ASP A 114 18.39 12.29 8.26
CA ASP A 114 19.42 12.17 9.28
C ASP A 114 20.60 13.06 8.85
N GLY A 115 20.80 14.17 9.58
CA GLY A 115 21.70 15.24 9.15
C GLY A 115 21.27 15.81 7.79
N GLU A 116 22.17 15.79 6.81
CA GLU A 116 21.89 16.23 5.43
C GLU A 116 21.32 15.13 4.54
N GLY A 117 21.33 13.87 5.00
CA GLY A 117 20.89 12.69 4.24
C GLY A 117 19.39 12.42 4.36
N ILE A 118 18.76 11.94 3.25
CA ILE A 118 17.40 11.39 3.30
C ILE A 118 17.54 9.88 3.51
N ILE A 119 17.01 9.38 4.62
CA ILE A 119 17.11 7.98 5.03
C ILE A 119 15.80 7.20 4.89
N GLY A 120 14.70 7.90 4.58
CA GLY A 120 13.41 7.27 4.42
C GLY A 120 12.32 8.24 3.98
N ASN A 121 11.10 7.74 3.90
CA ASN A 121 9.92 8.49 3.54
C ASN A 121 8.81 8.29 4.58
N ARG A 122 8.18 9.38 5.02
CA ARG A 122 6.88 9.34 5.70
C ARG A 122 5.82 9.06 4.64
N THR A 123 5.04 8.02 4.86
CA THR A 123 4.07 7.49 3.89
C THR A 123 2.69 7.48 4.52
N ARG A 124 1.68 7.87 3.74
CA ARG A 124 0.26 7.78 4.10
C ARG A 124 -0.42 6.78 3.19
N VAL A 125 -1.19 5.88 3.78
CA VAL A 125 -2.11 4.97 3.09
C VAL A 125 -3.54 5.34 3.44
N LYS A 126 -4.36 5.60 2.42
CA LYS A 126 -5.79 5.86 2.59
C LYS A 126 -6.60 4.74 1.96
N VAL A 127 -7.52 4.18 2.70
CA VAL A 127 -8.49 3.19 2.20
C VAL A 127 -9.60 3.94 1.46
N VAL A 128 -9.50 4.02 0.12
CA VAL A 128 -10.45 4.78 -0.72
C VAL A 128 -11.67 3.97 -1.13
N LYS A 129 -11.60 2.64 -1.01
CA LYS A 129 -12.71 1.71 -1.21
C LYS A 129 -12.50 0.48 -0.35
N ASN A 130 -13.55 0.03 0.32
CA ASN A 130 -13.54 -1.23 1.06
C ASN A 130 -14.94 -1.84 1.04
N LYS A 131 -15.06 -3.11 0.62
CA LYS A 131 -16.30 -3.88 0.61
C LYS A 131 -16.41 -4.87 1.78
N VAL A 132 -15.34 -5.04 2.54
CA VAL A 132 -15.25 -6.02 3.63
C VAL A 132 -15.15 -5.38 5.02
N ALA A 133 -14.93 -4.08 5.10
CA ALA A 133 -14.89 -3.29 6.34
C ALA A 133 -15.20 -1.81 6.04
N PRO A 134 -15.41 -0.95 7.05
CA PRO A 134 -15.62 0.49 6.85
C PRO A 134 -14.45 1.12 6.08
N PRO A 135 -14.73 1.88 4.98
CA PRO A 135 -13.70 2.56 4.19
C PRO A 135 -13.26 3.87 4.85
N PHE A 136 -12.34 4.58 4.17
CA PHE A 136 -11.84 5.93 4.47
C PHE A 136 -10.93 6.03 5.70
N ARG A 137 -10.52 4.92 6.29
CA ARG A 137 -9.46 4.92 7.30
C ARG A 137 -8.12 5.28 6.66
N MET A 138 -7.23 5.85 7.47
CA MET A 138 -5.88 6.23 7.07
C MET A 138 -4.88 5.65 8.06
N ALA A 139 -3.69 5.28 7.54
CA ALA A 139 -2.52 4.94 8.34
C ALA A 139 -1.32 5.74 7.83
N GLU A 140 -0.46 6.17 8.73
CA GLU A 140 0.79 6.85 8.41
C GLU A 140 1.94 6.14 9.09
N PHE A 141 2.99 5.86 8.33
CA PHE A 141 4.17 5.18 8.83
C PHE A 141 5.43 5.58 8.04
N ASP A 142 6.57 5.25 8.61
CA ASP A 142 7.87 5.52 8.01
C ASP A 142 8.33 4.30 7.21
N ILE A 143 8.78 4.54 5.97
CA ILE A 143 9.52 3.56 5.16
C ILE A 143 10.99 3.97 5.14
N MET A 144 11.83 3.17 5.78
CA MET A 144 13.26 3.39 5.86
C MET A 144 13.97 2.71 4.69
N PHE A 145 14.88 3.39 4.02
CA PHE A 145 15.61 2.83 2.89
C PHE A 145 16.45 1.61 3.32
N GLY A 146 16.32 0.53 2.58
CA GLY A 146 17.00 -0.74 2.87
C GLY A 146 16.47 -1.54 4.07
N LYS A 147 15.56 -0.96 4.89
CA LYS A 147 15.01 -1.62 6.08
C LYS A 147 13.49 -1.88 5.97
N GLY A 148 12.77 -1.13 5.13
CA GLY A 148 11.32 -1.24 4.98
C GLY A 148 10.55 -0.42 6.02
N ILE A 149 9.36 -0.89 6.42
CA ILE A 149 8.48 -0.19 7.36
C ILE A 149 9.10 -0.18 8.76
N SER A 150 9.13 1.01 9.40
CA SER A 150 9.67 1.19 10.75
C SER A 150 8.66 0.74 11.81
N ARG A 151 8.74 -0.52 12.23
CA ARG A 151 7.85 -1.10 13.25
C ARG A 151 7.85 -0.29 14.56
N PHE A 152 9.01 0.03 15.10
CA PHE A 152 9.11 0.78 16.36
C PHE A 152 8.60 2.21 16.25
N GLY A 153 8.78 2.84 15.08
CA GLY A 153 8.18 4.14 14.82
C GLY A 153 6.66 4.11 14.80
N GLU A 154 6.08 3.06 14.21
CA GLU A 154 4.64 2.84 14.16
C GLU A 154 4.05 2.54 15.54
N ILE A 155 4.69 1.63 16.30
CA ILE A 155 4.28 1.32 17.68
C ILE A 155 4.26 2.59 18.54
N LEU A 156 5.32 3.41 18.47
CA LEU A 156 5.41 4.65 19.24
C LEU A 156 4.33 5.66 18.83
N ASP A 157 4.14 5.88 17.54
CA ASP A 157 3.14 6.84 17.04
C ASP A 157 1.73 6.41 17.48
N LEU A 158 1.37 5.14 17.30
CA LEU A 158 0.08 4.59 17.71
C LEU A 158 -0.11 4.61 19.24
N ALA A 159 0.95 4.31 20.00
CA ALA A 159 0.88 4.36 21.45
C ALA A 159 0.67 5.77 21.99
N VAL A 160 1.18 6.79 21.30
CA VAL A 160 0.90 8.20 21.61
C VAL A 160 -0.53 8.58 21.23
N ASP A 161 -0.98 8.19 20.04
CA ASP A 161 -2.34 8.49 19.55
C ASP A 161 -3.42 7.83 20.40
N LEU A 162 -3.11 6.71 21.05
CA LEU A 162 -4.01 5.96 21.94
C LEU A 162 -3.80 6.32 23.44
N ASP A 163 -3.03 7.35 23.76
CA ASP A 163 -2.71 7.77 25.13
C ASP A 163 -2.05 6.67 26.01
N ILE A 164 -1.48 5.62 25.40
CA ILE A 164 -0.70 4.59 26.10
C ILE A 164 0.67 5.14 26.51
N VAL A 165 1.30 5.90 25.61
CA VAL A 165 2.55 6.62 25.85
C VAL A 165 2.24 8.11 25.94
N ASN A 166 2.59 8.72 27.07
CA ASN A 166 2.42 10.15 27.26
C ASN A 166 3.51 10.95 26.54
N LYS A 167 3.10 11.94 25.75
CA LYS A 167 4.01 12.88 25.07
C LYS A 167 3.81 14.28 25.62
N SER A 168 4.87 14.85 26.16
CA SER A 168 4.89 16.23 26.64
C SER A 168 6.04 16.98 25.98
N GLY A 169 5.72 17.85 25.00
CA GLY A 169 6.70 18.49 24.14
C GLY A 169 7.52 17.47 23.37
N SER A 170 8.83 17.42 23.60
CA SER A 170 9.74 16.44 23.01
C SER A 170 9.96 15.19 23.87
N TRP A 171 9.38 15.13 25.08
CA TRP A 171 9.56 14.01 26.02
C TRP A 171 8.45 12.99 25.90
N PHE A 172 8.85 11.72 26.01
CA PHE A 172 7.96 10.57 26.03
C PHE A 172 8.09 9.83 27.34
N ALA A 173 6.96 9.37 27.88
CA ALA A 173 6.91 8.63 29.14
C ALA A 173 5.87 7.48 29.05
N TYR A 174 6.17 6.38 29.72
CA TYR A 174 5.29 5.23 29.84
C TYR A 174 5.26 4.78 31.30
N ASN A 175 4.06 4.61 31.90
CA ASN A 175 3.87 4.28 33.31
C ASN A 175 4.74 5.15 34.24
N ASP A 176 4.71 6.49 34.03
CA ASP A 176 5.49 7.49 34.77
C ASP A 176 7.02 7.38 34.60
N THR A 177 7.50 6.43 33.80
CA THR A 177 8.91 6.29 33.48
C THR A 177 9.23 7.02 32.17
N LYS A 178 10.26 7.88 32.22
CA LYS A 178 10.74 8.58 31.02
C LYS A 178 11.39 7.60 30.05
N LEU A 179 10.88 7.56 28.79
CA LEU A 179 11.45 6.75 27.71
C LEU A 179 12.60 7.47 26.99
N GLY A 180 12.51 8.79 26.85
CA GLY A 180 13.54 9.59 26.20
C GLY A 180 13.03 10.92 25.65
N GLN A 181 13.95 11.69 25.07
CA GLN A 181 13.66 12.96 24.40
C GLN A 181 13.84 12.82 22.90
N GLY A 182 12.78 13.13 22.15
CA GLY A 182 12.75 13.00 20.70
C GLY A 182 12.31 11.62 20.21
N ARG A 183 11.58 11.62 19.11
CA ARG A 183 10.98 10.41 18.53
C ARG A 183 12.04 9.35 18.15
N ASP A 184 13.14 9.77 17.55
CA ASP A 184 14.17 8.84 17.08
C ASP A 184 14.94 8.18 18.23
N ALA A 185 15.22 8.92 19.31
CA ALA A 185 15.85 8.36 20.50
C ALA A 185 14.94 7.29 21.16
N VAL A 186 13.63 7.55 21.23
CA VAL A 186 12.68 6.59 21.80
C VAL A 186 12.50 5.37 20.88
N LYS A 187 12.52 5.53 19.56
CA LYS A 187 12.54 4.40 18.63
C LYS A 187 13.73 3.48 18.86
N THR A 188 14.93 4.05 18.95
CA THR A 188 16.15 3.26 19.25
C THR A 188 16.04 2.57 20.60
N MET A 189 15.56 3.26 21.61
CA MET A 189 15.36 2.68 22.94
C MET A 189 14.36 1.50 22.92
N LEU A 190 13.27 1.60 22.14
CA LEU A 190 12.31 0.49 21.97
C LEU A 190 12.91 -0.67 21.16
N GLU A 191 13.78 -0.38 20.18
CA GLU A 191 14.52 -1.40 19.42
C GLU A 191 15.48 -2.19 20.33
N ASP A 192 16.13 -1.48 21.27
CA ASP A 192 17.07 -2.07 22.24
C ASP A 192 16.37 -2.79 23.43
N ASN A 193 15.07 -2.58 23.61
CA ASN A 193 14.30 -3.15 24.72
C ASN A 193 13.07 -3.93 24.20
N PRO A 194 13.25 -5.17 23.72
CA PRO A 194 12.18 -5.97 23.13
C PRO A 194 10.99 -6.20 24.06
N GLU A 195 11.23 -6.47 25.36
CA GLU A 195 10.16 -6.73 26.35
C GLU A 195 9.22 -5.53 26.49
N LEU A 196 9.77 -4.32 26.62
CA LEU A 196 8.98 -3.09 26.70
C LEU A 196 8.24 -2.80 25.39
N SER A 197 8.91 -3.04 24.26
CA SER A 197 8.31 -2.87 22.94
C SER A 197 7.12 -3.80 22.73
N GLU A 198 7.22 -5.07 23.11
CA GLU A 198 6.15 -6.05 23.03
C GLU A 198 4.99 -5.73 23.97
N GLU A 199 5.28 -5.24 25.19
CA GLU A 199 4.25 -4.80 26.14
C GLU A 199 3.42 -3.63 25.56
N ILE A 200 4.11 -2.61 25.03
CA ILE A 200 3.42 -1.45 24.43
C ILE A 200 2.64 -1.87 23.18
N GLU A 201 3.21 -2.70 22.31
CA GLU A 201 2.54 -3.22 21.13
C GLU A 201 1.29 -4.02 21.48
N SER A 202 1.34 -4.86 22.52
CA SER A 202 0.18 -5.62 22.96
C SER A 202 -0.98 -4.71 23.35
N LYS A 203 -0.71 -3.66 24.15
CA LYS A 203 -1.71 -2.68 24.55
C LYS A 203 -2.28 -1.90 23.36
N VAL A 204 -1.42 -1.52 22.40
CA VAL A 204 -1.86 -0.89 21.16
C VAL A 204 -2.82 -1.79 20.39
N ARG A 205 -2.48 -3.08 20.25
CA ARG A 205 -3.32 -4.05 19.55
C ARG A 205 -4.65 -4.30 20.25
N GLU A 206 -4.66 -4.36 21.57
CA GLU A 206 -5.88 -4.52 22.38
C GLU A 206 -6.85 -3.35 22.14
N GLN A 207 -6.37 -2.11 22.22
CA GLN A 207 -7.22 -0.93 21.99
C GLN A 207 -7.67 -0.75 20.53
N LEU A 208 -6.89 -1.23 19.55
CA LEU A 208 -7.30 -1.19 18.15
C LEU A 208 -8.31 -2.29 17.78
N ALA A 209 -8.45 -3.33 18.60
CA ALA A 209 -9.39 -4.43 18.38
C ALA A 209 -10.80 -4.13 18.91
N GLU A 210 -10.94 -3.13 19.80
CA GLU A 210 -12.22 -2.59 20.28
C GLU A 210 -12.87 -1.66 19.24
#